data_b0d29c89cc711be087364532f0e9cdca
#
_entry.id   b0d29c89cc711be087364532f0e9cdca
#
_cell.length_a   1.000
_cell.length_b   1.000
_cell.length_c   1.000
_cell.angle_alpha   90.00
_cell.angle_beta   90.00
_cell.angle_gamma   90.00
#
_symmetry.space_group_name_H-M   'P 1'
#
loop_
_entity.id
_entity.type
_entity.pdbx_description
1 polymer ?
#
loop_
_entity_poly.entity_id
_entity_poly.type
_entity_poly.pdbx_seq_one_letter_code
_entity_poly.pdbx_strand_id
1 'polypeptide(L)'
;MYCADCEKIENYFYSETCFWIFFPTIESINKAIVFCGQNHYQAVQKDEKCLAITIKHAQIKRFLFGLYGEFEPSELACTKITTTDGSDLLISGLSINDIGKIVTADVLINRFNSTWISQSIDAEKYETHFQPIFKLENSEIKPFAFEGLFRIKDEFDNIVPPAHVFKLAESSDLLFSVDLVARRSAVSHFSKSQLNGKLFINFDPSSIYDPSYCLRATASAINALGIKPEDVVFEITETHSVQDESVMRGILNFYRNAGFGVALDDIGSGWSGLNMLHKYRPDYVKIDMDLVRDLDTDPYKQTIVKHLVHIAKDNNIKVIAEGIETEGEFEILKSYNTDFYQGFLLQKPALFESNVSDERTIEIDNILRGIK
;
A
#
# COMPACT_ATOMS: atom_id res chain seq x y z
N MET A 1 -4.75 15.93 -14.04
CA MET A 1 -5.97 16.49 -13.42
C MET A 1 -5.94 16.04 -11.97
N TYR A 2 -5.83 16.97 -11.02
CA TYR A 2 -5.85 16.66 -9.59
C TYR A 2 -7.29 16.37 -9.18
N CYS A 3 -7.50 15.30 -8.39
CA CYS A 3 -8.75 15.09 -7.69
C CYS A 3 -8.65 15.85 -6.37
N ALA A 4 -9.25 17.06 -6.32
CA ALA A 4 -9.20 17.90 -5.12
C ALA A 4 -9.80 17.22 -3.88
N ASP A 5 -10.74 16.29 -4.07
CA ASP A 5 -11.43 15.61 -2.97
C ASP A 5 -10.72 14.35 -2.50
N CYS A 6 -10.03 13.64 -3.41
CA CYS A 6 -9.33 12.40 -3.08
C CYS A 6 -7.86 12.59 -2.66
N GLU A 7 -7.26 13.74 -2.99
CA GLU A 7 -5.84 14.01 -2.75
C GLU A 7 -5.58 14.81 -1.50
N LYS A 8 -6.65 15.40 -0.93
CA LYS A 8 -6.54 16.24 0.27
C LYS A 8 -6.56 15.36 1.52
N ILE A 9 -5.42 15.23 2.16
CA ILE A 9 -5.36 14.65 3.50
C ILE A 9 -5.97 15.66 4.46
N GLU A 10 -7.09 15.31 5.07
CA GLU A 10 -7.79 16.18 6.01
C GLU A 10 -6.94 16.43 7.26
N ASN A 11 -6.80 17.70 7.63
CA ASN A 11 -6.11 18.07 8.86
C ASN A 11 -7.07 17.95 10.06
N TYR A 12 -6.66 17.17 11.05
CA TYR A 12 -7.39 16.95 12.31
C TYR A 12 -6.73 17.65 13.50
N PHE A 13 -5.52 18.18 13.34
CA PHE A 13 -4.73 18.69 14.45
C PHE A 13 -4.28 20.13 14.19
N TYR A 14 -4.76 21.05 15.03
CA TYR A 14 -4.50 22.48 14.95
C TYR A 14 -3.55 22.91 16.07
N SER A 15 -3.14 24.17 16.07
CA SER A 15 -2.34 24.76 17.17
C SER A 15 -3.05 24.62 18.52
N GLU A 16 -4.36 24.77 18.49
CA GLU A 16 -5.29 24.45 19.57
C GLU A 16 -6.45 23.67 18.94
N THR A 17 -6.65 22.43 19.40
CA THR A 17 -7.62 21.50 18.79
C THR A 17 -8.77 21.27 19.77
N CYS A 18 -10.01 21.48 19.31
CA CYS A 18 -11.20 21.04 20.04
C CYS A 18 -11.63 19.66 19.56
N PHE A 19 -11.58 18.70 20.45
CA PHE A 19 -12.06 17.34 20.24
C PHE A 19 -13.53 17.23 20.62
N TRP A 20 -14.38 16.86 19.66
CA TRP A 20 -15.79 16.54 19.88
C TRP A 20 -15.91 15.02 19.91
N ILE A 21 -16.18 14.48 21.11
CA ILE A 21 -16.17 13.04 21.35
C ILE A 21 -17.60 12.57 21.69
N PHE A 22 -18.08 11.63 20.90
CA PHE A 22 -19.41 11.02 21.04
C PHE A 22 -19.24 9.60 21.55
N PHE A 23 -19.58 9.38 22.81
CA PHE A 23 -19.41 8.10 23.49
C PHE A 23 -20.58 7.15 23.25
N PRO A 24 -20.33 5.82 23.16
CA PRO A 24 -21.39 4.84 22.96
C PRO A 24 -22.31 4.74 24.18
N THR A 25 -21.77 4.92 25.39
CA THR A 25 -22.50 4.73 26.66
C THR A 25 -22.31 5.91 27.62
N ILE A 26 -23.21 6.01 28.61
CA ILE A 26 -23.08 6.98 29.72
C ILE A 26 -21.88 6.63 30.60
N GLU A 27 -21.56 5.35 30.74
CA GLU A 27 -20.41 4.91 31.51
C GLU A 27 -19.10 5.42 30.86
N SER A 28 -18.99 5.31 29.53
CA SER A 28 -17.83 5.77 28.78
C SER A 28 -17.61 7.29 28.90
N ILE A 29 -18.66 8.10 28.81
CA ILE A 29 -18.52 9.56 29.00
C ILE A 29 -18.12 9.91 30.44
N ASN A 30 -18.65 9.20 31.44
CA ASN A 30 -18.26 9.42 32.83
C ASN A 30 -16.78 9.08 33.08
N LYS A 31 -16.27 8.01 32.50
CA LYS A 31 -14.83 7.69 32.51
C LYS A 31 -14.01 8.87 31.92
N ALA A 32 -14.44 9.39 30.77
CA ALA A 32 -13.76 10.50 30.11
C ALA A 32 -13.78 11.80 30.94
N ILE A 33 -14.90 12.10 31.61
CA ILE A 33 -15.02 13.27 32.51
C ILE A 33 -14.04 13.15 33.69
N VAL A 34 -13.96 11.96 34.30
CA VAL A 34 -13.00 11.69 35.40
C VAL A 34 -11.57 11.85 34.92
N PHE A 35 -11.23 11.24 33.76
CA PHE A 35 -9.93 11.36 33.14
C PHE A 35 -9.55 12.84 32.86
N CYS A 36 -10.47 13.63 32.31
CA CYS A 36 -10.23 15.05 32.06
C CYS A 36 -10.02 15.84 33.39
N GLY A 37 -10.79 15.55 34.41
CA GLY A 37 -10.63 16.17 35.72
C GLY A 37 -9.27 15.87 36.36
N GLN A 38 -8.84 14.61 36.33
CA GLN A 38 -7.55 14.19 36.88
C GLN A 38 -6.34 14.81 36.15
N ASN A 39 -6.48 15.04 34.83
CA ASN A 39 -5.43 15.62 34.00
C ASN A 39 -5.56 17.11 33.75
N HIS A 40 -6.52 17.80 34.41
CA HIS A 40 -6.78 19.23 34.30
C HIS A 40 -7.10 19.70 32.87
N TYR A 41 -7.72 18.85 32.05
CA TYR A 41 -8.22 19.24 30.73
C TYR A 41 -9.57 19.98 30.85
N GLN A 42 -9.73 21.02 30.08
CA GLN A 42 -11.00 21.75 30.01
C GLN A 42 -11.98 20.97 29.14
N ALA A 43 -12.95 20.36 29.77
CA ALA A 43 -13.99 19.57 29.13
C ALA A 43 -15.36 20.18 29.37
N VAL A 44 -16.17 20.28 28.32
CA VAL A 44 -17.55 20.79 28.36
C VAL A 44 -18.48 19.72 27.83
N GLN A 45 -19.41 19.26 28.68
CA GLN A 45 -20.45 18.33 28.22
C GLN A 45 -21.44 19.07 27.35
N LYS A 46 -21.58 18.69 26.09
CA LYS A 46 -22.47 19.34 25.12
C LYS A 46 -23.82 18.64 24.99
N ASP A 47 -23.85 17.35 25.27
CA ASP A 47 -25.07 16.54 25.29
C ASP A 47 -24.86 15.32 26.21
N GLU A 48 -25.88 14.49 26.42
CA GLU A 48 -25.86 13.32 27.30
C GLU A 48 -24.64 12.41 27.07
N LYS A 49 -24.21 12.27 25.82
CA LYS A 49 -23.07 11.41 25.40
C LYS A 49 -21.98 12.15 24.61
N CYS A 50 -22.02 13.49 24.61
CA CYS A 50 -21.06 14.28 23.85
C CYS A 50 -20.23 15.19 24.77
N LEU A 51 -18.90 15.11 24.64
CA LEU A 51 -17.92 15.91 25.35
C LEU A 51 -17.08 16.71 24.37
N ALA A 52 -16.92 18.01 24.60
CA ALA A 52 -15.99 18.86 23.86
C ALA A 52 -14.80 19.18 24.76
N ILE A 53 -13.57 18.95 24.25
CA ILE A 53 -12.33 19.10 25.00
C ILE A 53 -11.32 19.86 24.16
N THR A 54 -10.80 20.98 24.68
CA THR A 54 -9.77 21.75 23.97
C THR A 54 -8.39 21.43 24.47
N ILE A 55 -7.50 21.11 23.54
CA ILE A 55 -6.13 20.64 23.80
C ILE A 55 -5.15 21.43 22.92
N LYS A 56 -4.11 21.98 23.56
CA LYS A 56 -2.99 22.60 22.85
C LYS A 56 -2.17 21.55 22.11
N HIS A 57 -1.64 21.89 20.95
CA HIS A 57 -0.90 20.95 20.09
C HIS A 57 0.15 20.12 20.85
N ALA A 58 0.96 20.77 21.68
CA ALA A 58 1.99 20.10 22.47
C ALA A 58 1.48 19.04 23.46
N GLN A 59 0.19 19.06 23.79
CA GLN A 59 -0.46 18.16 24.74
C GLN A 59 -1.28 17.07 24.07
N ILE A 60 -1.51 17.14 22.74
CA ILE A 60 -2.37 16.20 21.99
C ILE A 60 -1.88 14.76 22.17
N LYS A 61 -0.58 14.52 22.04
CA LYS A 61 0.01 13.18 22.24
C LYS A 61 -0.34 12.60 23.60
N ARG A 62 -0.11 13.38 24.67
CA ARG A 62 -0.41 12.94 26.03
C ARG A 62 -1.91 12.70 26.23
N PHE A 63 -2.75 13.57 25.67
CA PHE A 63 -4.21 13.44 25.75
C PHE A 63 -4.70 12.17 25.05
N LEU A 64 -4.32 11.95 23.80
CA LEU A 64 -4.75 10.80 23.00
C LEU A 64 -4.26 9.47 23.59
N PHE A 65 -2.99 9.38 24.03
CA PHE A 65 -2.47 8.18 24.68
C PHE A 65 -3.11 7.92 26.05
N GLY A 66 -3.41 8.97 26.81
CA GLY A 66 -4.14 8.83 28.07
C GLY A 66 -5.56 8.34 27.83
N LEU A 67 -6.25 8.92 26.86
CA LEU A 67 -7.58 8.48 26.47
C LEU A 67 -7.55 6.99 26.01
N TYR A 68 -6.56 6.61 25.21
CA TYR A 68 -6.38 5.23 24.77
C TYR A 68 -6.18 4.25 25.95
N GLY A 69 -5.48 4.67 26.99
CA GLY A 69 -5.23 3.85 28.18
C GLY A 69 -6.46 3.65 29.09
N GLU A 70 -7.46 4.53 28.98
CA GLU A 70 -8.69 4.45 29.81
C GLU A 70 -9.80 3.60 29.21
N PHE A 71 -9.73 3.29 27.90
CA PHE A 71 -10.80 2.63 27.15
C PHE A 71 -10.33 1.33 26.53
N GLU A 72 -11.22 0.34 26.53
CA GLU A 72 -10.99 -0.91 25.80
C GLU A 72 -11.03 -0.68 24.28
N PRO A 73 -10.30 -1.48 23.46
CA PRO A 73 -10.30 -1.35 22.02
C PRO A 73 -11.70 -1.33 21.39
N SER A 74 -12.63 -2.12 21.90
CA SER A 74 -14.02 -2.16 21.45
C SER A 74 -14.79 -0.88 21.76
N GLU A 75 -14.50 -0.21 22.87
CA GLU A 75 -15.09 1.10 23.21
C GLU A 75 -14.54 2.19 22.27
N LEU A 76 -13.24 2.16 21.97
CA LEU A 76 -12.60 3.12 21.04
C LEU A 76 -13.15 2.98 19.62
N ALA A 77 -13.34 1.76 19.14
CA ALA A 77 -13.93 1.49 17.82
C ALA A 77 -15.40 1.96 17.70
N CYS A 78 -16.11 2.05 18.83
CA CYS A 78 -17.49 2.57 18.90
C CYS A 78 -17.57 4.07 19.22
N THR A 79 -16.52 4.66 19.77
CA THR A 79 -16.46 6.11 20.10
C THR A 79 -16.18 6.89 18.82
N LYS A 80 -17.01 7.91 18.55
CA LYS A 80 -16.85 8.79 17.38
C LYS A 80 -16.20 10.10 17.78
N ILE A 81 -15.26 10.57 16.98
CA ILE A 81 -14.53 11.81 17.23
C ILE A 81 -14.47 12.65 15.95
N THR A 82 -14.67 13.94 16.10
CA THR A 82 -14.24 14.94 15.11
C THR A 82 -13.48 16.05 15.80
N THR A 83 -12.73 16.83 15.04
CA THR A 83 -11.94 17.94 15.58
C THR A 83 -12.23 19.23 14.85
N THR A 84 -12.19 20.35 15.59
CA THR A 84 -12.28 21.69 15.04
C THR A 84 -11.14 22.54 15.57
N ASP A 85 -10.89 23.70 14.94
CA ASP A 85 -9.97 24.68 15.49
C ASP A 85 -10.49 25.16 16.87
N GLY A 86 -9.63 25.14 17.89
CA GLY A 86 -9.98 25.37 19.28
C GLY A 86 -10.41 26.82 19.62
N SER A 87 -10.19 27.77 18.71
CA SER A 87 -10.56 29.19 18.91
C SER A 87 -12.07 29.42 19.05
N ASP A 88 -12.92 28.44 18.68
CA ASP A 88 -14.38 28.61 18.58
C ASP A 88 -15.23 27.88 19.65
N LEU A 89 -14.61 27.37 20.71
CA LEU A 89 -15.25 26.51 21.71
C LEU A 89 -16.55 27.00 22.35
N LEU A 90 -16.78 28.29 22.39
CA LEU A 90 -17.89 28.87 23.16
C LEU A 90 -19.12 29.23 22.31
N ILE A 91 -19.03 29.25 20.98
CA ILE A 91 -20.04 29.96 20.17
C ILE A 91 -20.66 29.10 19.05
N SER A 92 -19.96 28.13 18.48
CA SER A 92 -20.50 27.36 17.36
C SER A 92 -20.62 25.86 17.65
N GLY A 93 -21.72 25.27 17.19
CA GLY A 93 -21.85 23.82 17.05
C GLY A 93 -21.02 23.34 15.87
N LEU A 94 -20.98 22.04 15.68
CA LEU A 94 -20.32 21.40 14.52
C LEU A 94 -20.96 21.88 13.20
N SER A 95 -20.16 22.26 12.25
CA SER A 95 -20.60 22.52 10.89
C SER A 95 -20.87 21.20 10.14
N ILE A 96 -21.54 21.27 8.98
CA ILE A 96 -21.74 20.09 8.11
C ILE A 96 -20.40 19.49 7.67
N ASN A 97 -19.39 20.34 7.45
CA ASN A 97 -18.04 19.88 7.09
C ASN A 97 -17.37 19.10 8.24
N ASP A 98 -17.59 19.53 9.50
CA ASP A 98 -17.04 18.84 10.67
C ASP A 98 -17.72 17.48 10.89
N ILE A 99 -19.00 17.37 10.56
CA ILE A 99 -19.75 16.11 10.60
C ILE A 99 -19.19 15.13 9.56
N GLY A 100 -18.81 15.62 8.38
CA GLY A 100 -18.16 14.82 7.33
C GLY A 100 -16.79 14.27 7.73
N LYS A 101 -16.14 14.83 8.77
CA LYS A 101 -14.83 14.40 9.29
C LYS A 101 -14.93 13.48 10.50
N ILE A 102 -16.11 13.01 10.88
CA ILE A 102 -16.27 12.12 12.03
C ILE A 102 -15.62 10.77 11.72
N VAL A 103 -14.67 10.38 12.56
CA VAL A 103 -14.00 9.07 12.53
C VAL A 103 -14.16 8.36 13.88
N THR A 104 -13.73 7.11 13.98
CA THR A 104 -13.64 6.41 15.26
C THR A 104 -12.41 6.87 16.06
N ALA A 105 -12.43 6.70 17.36
CA ALA A 105 -11.34 7.15 18.24
C ALA A 105 -10.02 6.44 17.94
N ASP A 106 -10.06 5.16 17.64
CA ASP A 106 -8.89 4.37 17.23
C ASP A 106 -8.28 4.89 15.92
N VAL A 107 -9.12 5.21 14.92
CA VAL A 107 -8.65 5.81 13.65
C VAL A 107 -8.02 7.17 13.90
N LEU A 108 -8.63 8.06 14.74
CA LEU A 108 -8.04 9.36 15.02
C LEU A 108 -6.70 9.25 15.74
N ILE A 109 -6.56 8.32 16.70
CA ILE A 109 -5.30 8.05 17.39
C ILE A 109 -4.23 7.57 16.41
N ASN A 110 -4.61 6.64 15.53
CA ASN A 110 -3.72 6.16 14.48
C ASN A 110 -3.33 7.28 13.50
N ARG A 111 -4.26 8.17 13.12
CA ARG A 111 -3.96 9.37 12.32
C ARG A 111 -2.96 10.29 13.00
N PHE A 112 -3.05 10.46 14.32
CA PHE A 112 -2.03 11.22 15.04
C PHE A 112 -0.66 10.56 14.95
N ASN A 113 -0.60 9.24 15.12
CA ASN A 113 0.65 8.47 15.03
C ASN A 113 1.25 8.43 13.61
N SER A 114 0.42 8.60 12.60
CA SER A 114 0.81 8.60 11.18
C SER A 114 0.91 10.00 10.55
N THR A 115 0.84 11.07 11.35
CA THR A 115 0.95 12.47 10.87
C THR A 115 2.24 12.71 10.08
N TRP A 116 3.33 12.02 10.45
CA TRP A 116 4.59 12.06 9.73
C TRP A 116 4.49 11.59 8.28
N ILE A 117 3.58 10.63 7.97
CA ILE A 117 3.35 10.15 6.60
C ILE A 117 2.84 11.30 5.72
N SER A 118 1.82 12.01 6.20
CA SER A 118 1.27 13.18 5.50
C SER A 118 2.31 14.27 5.32
N GLN A 119 3.06 14.57 6.38
CA GLN A 119 4.15 15.56 6.33
C GLN A 119 5.25 15.17 5.34
N SER A 120 5.62 13.89 5.28
CA SER A 120 6.61 13.39 4.33
C SER A 120 6.10 13.41 2.90
N ILE A 121 4.81 13.15 2.67
CA ILE A 121 4.18 13.29 1.36
C ILE A 121 4.18 14.76 0.92
N ASP A 122 3.75 15.67 1.77
CA ASP A 122 3.71 17.12 1.49
C ASP A 122 5.11 17.70 1.21
N ALA A 123 6.12 17.16 1.89
CA ALA A 123 7.53 17.52 1.70
C ALA A 123 8.23 16.77 0.55
N GLU A 124 7.49 15.95 -0.21
CA GLU A 124 8.01 15.08 -1.28
C GLU A 124 9.18 14.17 -0.82
N LYS A 125 9.18 13.75 0.46
CA LYS A 125 10.18 12.85 1.04
C LYS A 125 9.87 11.38 0.73
N TYR A 126 9.70 11.06 -0.54
CA TYR A 126 9.47 9.70 -1.00
C TYR A 126 10.17 9.46 -2.34
N GLU A 127 10.40 8.18 -2.62
CA GLU A 127 11.04 7.74 -3.84
C GLU A 127 10.52 6.36 -4.26
N THR A 128 10.79 5.93 -5.47
CA THR A 128 10.49 4.58 -5.93
C THR A 128 11.78 3.84 -6.21
N HIS A 129 11.98 2.70 -5.55
CA HIS A 129 13.01 1.74 -5.92
C HIS A 129 12.43 0.79 -6.96
N PHE A 130 13.23 0.42 -7.93
CA PHE A 130 12.83 -0.55 -8.94
C PHE A 130 13.55 -1.87 -8.70
N GLN A 131 12.79 -2.97 -8.76
CA GLN A 131 13.37 -4.31 -8.77
C GLN A 131 13.15 -4.93 -10.14
N PRO A 132 14.22 -5.34 -10.85
CA PRO A 132 14.08 -5.96 -12.15
C PRO A 132 13.39 -7.32 -12.08
N ILE A 133 12.52 -7.57 -13.04
CA ILE A 133 11.93 -8.86 -13.37
C ILE A 133 12.63 -9.35 -14.63
N PHE A 134 13.29 -10.49 -14.55
CA PHE A 134 14.13 -11.01 -15.61
C PHE A 134 13.45 -12.08 -16.43
N LYS A 135 13.84 -12.19 -17.68
CA LYS A 135 13.49 -13.28 -18.59
C LYS A 135 14.74 -14.02 -19.04
N LEU A 136 14.64 -15.33 -19.18
CA LEU A 136 15.70 -16.16 -19.75
C LEU A 136 15.46 -16.32 -21.25
N GLU A 137 16.38 -15.79 -22.08
CA GLU A 137 16.35 -15.88 -23.53
C GLU A 137 17.69 -16.43 -24.06
N ASN A 138 17.66 -17.55 -24.77
CA ASN A 138 18.88 -18.18 -25.34
C ASN A 138 20.00 -18.37 -24.30
N SER A 139 19.65 -18.78 -23.08
CA SER A 139 20.55 -18.94 -21.92
C SER A 139 21.17 -17.64 -21.40
N GLU A 140 20.68 -16.49 -21.81
CA GLU A 140 21.02 -15.17 -21.26
C GLU A 140 19.85 -14.64 -20.44
N ILE A 141 20.15 -14.04 -19.30
CA ILE A 141 19.16 -13.36 -18.48
C ILE A 141 19.10 -11.89 -18.88
N LYS A 142 17.88 -11.38 -19.15
CA LYS A 142 17.66 -9.99 -19.55
C LYS A 142 16.52 -9.37 -18.75
N PRO A 143 16.64 -8.10 -18.36
CA PRO A 143 15.53 -7.39 -17.78
C PRO A 143 14.34 -7.38 -18.75
N PHE A 144 13.19 -7.80 -18.28
CA PHE A 144 11.92 -7.78 -19.00
C PHE A 144 11.02 -6.64 -18.51
N ALA A 145 11.01 -6.42 -17.20
CA ALA A 145 10.17 -5.47 -16.52
C ALA A 145 10.82 -5.01 -15.22
N PHE A 146 10.19 -4.04 -14.57
CA PHE A 146 10.62 -3.49 -13.30
C PHE A 146 9.41 -3.32 -12.40
N GLU A 147 9.48 -3.84 -11.18
CA GLU A 147 8.49 -3.57 -10.14
C GLU A 147 8.82 -2.27 -9.41
N GLY A 148 7.85 -1.36 -9.33
CA GLY A 148 7.97 -0.08 -8.63
C GLY A 148 7.62 -0.22 -7.15
N LEU A 149 8.62 -0.14 -6.29
CA LEU A 149 8.51 -0.34 -4.86
C LEU A 149 8.64 0.99 -4.11
N PHE A 150 7.52 1.51 -3.62
CA PHE A 150 7.44 2.78 -2.91
C PHE A 150 8.31 2.79 -1.65
N ARG A 151 9.01 3.91 -1.43
CA ARG A 151 9.81 4.20 -0.23
C ARG A 151 9.46 5.59 0.25
N ILE A 152 9.16 5.73 1.54
CA ILE A 152 8.93 7.01 2.20
C ILE A 152 9.94 7.18 3.33
N LYS A 153 10.40 8.41 3.53
CA LYS A 153 11.39 8.77 4.54
C LYS A 153 10.70 9.45 5.72
N ASP A 154 11.17 9.15 6.91
CA ASP A 154 10.73 9.81 8.14
C ASP A 154 11.31 11.25 8.26
N GLU A 155 11.07 11.91 9.39
CA GLU A 155 11.59 13.25 9.70
C GLU A 155 13.14 13.32 9.73
N PHE A 156 13.80 12.16 9.94
CA PHE A 156 15.25 12.01 9.99
C PHE A 156 15.85 11.53 8.66
N ASP A 157 15.06 11.51 7.59
CA ASP A 157 15.43 11.02 6.27
C ASP A 157 15.78 9.51 6.19
N ASN A 158 15.34 8.70 7.18
CA ASN A 158 15.45 7.26 7.12
C ASN A 158 14.30 6.66 6.32
N ILE A 159 14.60 5.68 5.46
CA ILE A 159 13.56 4.90 4.76
C ILE A 159 12.83 4.03 5.78
N VAL A 160 11.50 4.23 5.85
CA VAL A 160 10.63 3.42 6.69
C VAL A 160 10.21 2.15 5.93
N PRO A 161 10.22 0.96 6.57
CA PRO A 161 9.80 -0.28 5.92
C PRO A 161 8.38 -0.17 5.33
N PRO A 162 8.16 -0.51 4.04
CA PRO A 162 6.87 -0.35 3.38
C PRO A 162 5.71 -1.04 4.11
N ALA A 163 5.91 -2.27 4.60
CA ALA A 163 4.89 -2.99 5.35
C ALA A 163 4.39 -2.20 6.59
N HIS A 164 5.29 -1.47 7.27
CA HIS A 164 4.92 -0.61 8.39
C HIS A 164 4.13 0.61 7.94
N VAL A 165 4.54 1.24 6.83
CA VAL A 165 3.86 2.42 6.25
C VAL A 165 2.43 2.07 5.84
N PHE A 166 2.25 1.01 5.06
CA PHE A 166 0.92 0.61 4.56
C PHE A 166 0.00 0.15 5.69
N LYS A 167 0.52 -0.58 6.69
CA LYS A 167 -0.25 -0.96 7.89
C LYS A 167 -0.72 0.25 8.69
N LEU A 168 0.14 1.27 8.87
CA LEU A 168 -0.25 2.52 9.52
C LEU A 168 -1.26 3.29 8.67
N ALA A 169 -1.07 3.34 7.36
CA ALA A 169 -1.97 4.01 6.44
C ALA A 169 -3.37 3.37 6.47
N GLU A 170 -3.46 2.04 6.48
CA GLU A 170 -4.72 1.30 6.62
C GLU A 170 -5.44 1.65 7.93
N SER A 171 -4.74 1.55 9.07
CA SER A 171 -5.32 1.80 10.39
C SER A 171 -5.69 3.27 10.65
N SER A 172 -5.18 4.20 9.82
CA SER A 172 -5.40 5.64 9.92
C SER A 172 -6.26 6.22 8.79
N ASP A 173 -6.85 5.36 7.95
CA ASP A 173 -7.67 5.77 6.80
C ASP A 173 -6.88 6.70 5.83
N LEU A 174 -5.59 6.41 5.66
CA LEU A 174 -4.70 7.10 4.72
C LEU A 174 -4.30 6.21 3.53
N LEU A 175 -4.80 4.97 3.51
CA LEU A 175 -4.37 3.95 2.54
C LEU A 175 -4.55 4.44 1.10
N PHE A 176 -5.70 5.03 0.78
CA PHE A 176 -5.96 5.58 -0.55
C PHE A 176 -4.93 6.64 -0.96
N SER A 177 -4.64 7.59 -0.05
CA SER A 177 -3.70 8.68 -0.34
C SER A 177 -2.29 8.18 -0.54
N VAL A 178 -1.83 7.24 0.31
CA VAL A 178 -0.50 6.64 0.20
C VAL A 178 -0.38 5.80 -1.07
N ASP A 179 -1.39 4.97 -1.39
CA ASP A 179 -1.42 4.15 -2.59
C ASP A 179 -1.42 5.01 -3.87
N LEU A 180 -2.18 6.09 -3.89
CA LEU A 180 -2.19 7.02 -5.03
C LEU A 180 -0.83 7.70 -5.23
N VAL A 181 -0.18 8.15 -4.14
CA VAL A 181 1.16 8.75 -4.20
C VAL A 181 2.18 7.69 -4.65
N ALA A 182 2.11 6.47 -4.14
CA ALA A 182 3.00 5.37 -4.52
C ALA A 182 2.91 5.08 -6.03
N ARG A 183 1.70 4.94 -6.57
CA ARG A 183 1.48 4.71 -8.01
C ARG A 183 2.00 5.87 -8.88
N ARG A 184 1.75 7.12 -8.48
CA ARG A 184 2.25 8.30 -9.19
C ARG A 184 3.76 8.42 -9.14
N SER A 185 4.35 8.14 -7.98
CA SER A 185 5.80 8.10 -7.78
C SER A 185 6.43 7.06 -8.71
N ALA A 186 5.88 5.83 -8.78
CA ALA A 186 6.37 4.78 -9.66
C ALA A 186 6.37 5.21 -11.13
N VAL A 187 5.25 5.75 -11.62
CA VAL A 187 5.11 6.23 -13.01
C VAL A 187 6.09 7.37 -13.30
N SER A 188 6.19 8.35 -12.40
CA SER A 188 7.07 9.51 -12.58
C SER A 188 8.54 9.13 -12.59
N HIS A 189 8.99 8.32 -11.61
CA HIS A 189 10.39 7.90 -11.52
C HIS A 189 10.76 6.96 -12.67
N PHE A 190 9.86 6.06 -13.08
CA PHE A 190 10.08 5.19 -14.23
C PHE A 190 10.30 6.00 -15.51
N SER A 191 9.46 7.00 -15.76
CA SER A 191 9.63 7.91 -16.91
C SER A 191 10.98 8.67 -16.92
N LYS A 192 11.49 9.00 -15.73
CA LYS A 192 12.77 9.74 -15.59
C LYS A 192 14.00 8.83 -15.64
N SER A 193 13.86 7.57 -15.26
CA SER A 193 14.98 6.62 -15.12
C SER A 193 15.50 6.06 -16.45
N GLN A 194 14.82 6.30 -17.56
CA GLN A 194 15.13 5.74 -18.89
C GLN A 194 15.16 4.19 -18.91
N LEU A 195 14.53 3.53 -17.94
CA LEU A 195 14.38 2.08 -17.93
C LEU A 195 13.55 1.62 -19.13
N ASN A 196 13.98 0.54 -19.77
CA ASN A 196 13.29 -0.06 -20.90
C ASN A 196 12.65 -1.38 -20.49
N GLY A 197 11.35 -1.50 -20.69
CA GLY A 197 10.58 -2.69 -20.33
C GLY A 197 9.22 -2.33 -19.80
N LYS A 198 8.55 -3.29 -19.15
CA LYS A 198 7.26 -3.03 -18.52
C LYS A 198 7.45 -2.51 -17.10
N LEU A 199 6.49 -1.72 -16.65
CA LEU A 199 6.40 -1.24 -15.27
C LEU A 199 5.28 -2.00 -14.55
N PHE A 200 5.63 -2.69 -13.47
CA PHE A 200 4.70 -3.31 -12.56
C PHE A 200 4.45 -2.38 -11.37
N ILE A 201 3.19 -2.15 -11.04
CA ILE A 201 2.76 -1.19 -10.01
C ILE A 201 1.80 -1.87 -9.05
N ASN A 202 2.16 -1.91 -7.79
CA ASN A 202 1.28 -2.36 -6.72
C ASN A 202 0.04 -1.48 -6.62
N PHE A 203 -1.10 -2.11 -6.40
CA PHE A 203 -2.39 -1.46 -6.33
C PHE A 203 -3.28 -2.12 -5.27
N ASP A 204 -3.81 -1.32 -4.35
CA ASP A 204 -4.76 -1.80 -3.36
C ASP A 204 -6.21 -1.51 -3.78
N PRO A 205 -6.97 -2.54 -4.18
CA PRO A 205 -8.36 -2.36 -4.59
C PRO A 205 -9.29 -1.86 -3.49
N SER A 206 -8.97 -2.12 -2.20
CA SER A 206 -9.79 -1.72 -1.06
C SER A 206 -9.86 -0.21 -0.88
N SER A 207 -8.87 0.50 -1.44
CA SER A 207 -8.79 1.97 -1.41
C SER A 207 -9.70 2.66 -2.43
N ILE A 208 -10.38 1.93 -3.34
CA ILE A 208 -11.11 2.50 -4.47
C ILE A 208 -12.60 2.60 -4.19
N TYR A 209 -13.12 3.82 -4.20
CA TYR A 209 -14.56 4.09 -4.09
C TYR A 209 -15.29 3.98 -5.44
N ASP A 210 -14.74 4.58 -6.49
CA ASP A 210 -15.26 4.55 -7.85
C ASP A 210 -14.12 4.28 -8.82
N PRO A 211 -14.07 3.07 -9.42
CA PRO A 211 -13.03 2.71 -10.39
C PRO A 211 -12.91 3.70 -11.54
N SER A 212 -14.04 4.19 -12.05
CA SER A 212 -14.07 5.08 -13.22
C SER A 212 -13.47 6.46 -12.94
N TYR A 213 -13.42 6.87 -11.67
CA TYR A 213 -12.90 8.16 -11.24
C TYR A 213 -11.49 8.04 -10.64
N CYS A 214 -11.32 7.16 -9.66
CA CYS A 214 -10.05 7.02 -8.92
C CYS A 214 -8.90 6.54 -9.80
N LEU A 215 -9.20 5.69 -10.80
CA LEU A 215 -8.16 5.14 -11.68
C LEU A 215 -7.76 6.08 -12.84
N ARG A 216 -8.63 7.06 -13.19
CA ARG A 216 -8.32 8.03 -14.25
C ARG A 216 -7.08 8.87 -13.95
N ALA A 217 -6.84 9.19 -12.70
CA ALA A 217 -5.68 10.00 -12.32
C ALA A 217 -4.37 9.31 -12.66
N THR A 218 -4.25 8.00 -12.35
CA THR A 218 -3.07 7.20 -12.69
C THR A 218 -2.97 7.00 -14.22
N ALA A 219 -4.05 6.65 -14.88
CA ALA A 219 -4.08 6.49 -16.35
C ALA A 219 -3.70 7.80 -17.07
N SER A 220 -4.17 8.94 -16.57
CA SER A 220 -3.81 10.25 -17.13
C SER A 220 -2.32 10.58 -16.93
N ALA A 221 -1.73 10.23 -15.78
CA ALA A 221 -0.31 10.41 -15.53
C ALA A 221 0.55 9.55 -16.46
N ILE A 222 0.18 8.28 -16.66
CA ILE A 222 0.84 7.35 -17.58
C ILE A 222 0.84 7.92 -19.01
N ASN A 223 -0.31 8.35 -19.50
CA ASN A 223 -0.45 8.93 -20.83
C ASN A 223 0.31 10.25 -20.99
N ALA A 224 0.26 11.13 -19.98
CA ALA A 224 0.94 12.42 -20.02
C ALA A 224 2.46 12.29 -20.06
N LEU A 225 3.00 11.22 -19.48
CA LEU A 225 4.44 10.91 -19.50
C LEU A 225 4.85 10.07 -20.71
N GLY A 226 3.95 9.79 -21.63
CA GLY A 226 4.23 9.06 -22.87
C GLY A 226 4.51 7.57 -22.68
N ILE A 227 4.17 6.99 -21.52
CA ILE A 227 4.27 5.56 -21.26
C ILE A 227 3.05 4.90 -21.91
N LYS A 228 3.29 3.83 -22.68
CA LYS A 228 2.20 3.10 -23.30
C LYS A 228 1.43 2.28 -22.27
N PRO A 229 0.08 2.26 -22.30
CA PRO A 229 -0.70 1.43 -21.37
C PRO A 229 -0.29 -0.04 -21.36
N GLU A 230 0.03 -0.60 -22.53
CA GLU A 230 0.49 -2.00 -22.68
C GLU A 230 1.81 -2.31 -21.95
N ASP A 231 2.60 -1.28 -21.61
CA ASP A 231 3.85 -1.42 -20.87
C ASP A 231 3.65 -1.26 -19.35
N VAL A 232 2.42 -1.06 -18.88
CA VAL A 232 2.11 -0.98 -17.44
C VAL A 232 1.23 -2.13 -17.02
N VAL A 233 1.61 -2.78 -15.91
CA VAL A 233 0.89 -3.90 -15.28
C VAL A 233 0.54 -3.50 -13.85
N PHE A 234 -0.73 -3.62 -13.50
CA PHE A 234 -1.18 -3.40 -12.12
C PHE A 234 -1.22 -4.73 -11.36
N GLU A 235 -0.56 -4.74 -10.20
CA GLU A 235 -0.46 -5.90 -9.32
C GLU A 235 -1.50 -5.81 -8.21
N ILE A 236 -2.24 -6.89 -8.01
CA ILE A 236 -3.30 -7.00 -7.01
C ILE A 236 -2.93 -8.17 -6.10
N THR A 237 -2.77 -7.89 -4.80
CA THR A 237 -2.44 -8.93 -3.82
C THR A 237 -3.66 -9.78 -3.45
N GLU A 238 -3.41 -11.05 -3.10
CA GLU A 238 -4.44 -11.98 -2.62
C GLU A 238 -5.12 -11.49 -1.34
N THR A 239 -4.36 -10.85 -0.45
CA THR A 239 -4.80 -10.43 0.88
C THR A 239 -5.76 -9.23 0.86
N HIS A 240 -5.68 -8.38 -0.15
CA HIS A 240 -6.50 -7.18 -0.31
C HIS A 240 -7.71 -7.38 -1.24
N SER A 241 -8.26 -8.60 -1.28
CA SER A 241 -9.47 -8.84 -2.06
C SER A 241 -10.63 -8.00 -1.52
N VAL A 242 -11.21 -7.17 -2.38
CA VAL A 242 -12.41 -6.38 -2.07
C VAL A 242 -13.53 -7.34 -1.68
N GLN A 243 -14.23 -7.05 -0.58
CA GLN A 243 -15.39 -7.83 -0.13
C GLN A 243 -16.50 -7.89 -1.21
N ASP A 244 -16.55 -6.87 -2.09
CA ASP A 244 -17.50 -6.82 -3.20
C ASP A 244 -16.82 -7.20 -4.52
N GLU A 245 -17.15 -8.40 -5.02
CA GLU A 245 -16.65 -8.93 -6.30
C GLU A 245 -17.03 -8.03 -7.49
N SER A 246 -18.13 -7.29 -7.42
CA SER A 246 -18.57 -6.40 -8.49
C SER A 246 -17.65 -5.20 -8.65
N VAL A 247 -17.15 -4.65 -7.55
CA VAL A 247 -16.17 -3.56 -7.53
C VAL A 247 -14.85 -4.03 -8.14
N MET A 248 -14.35 -5.20 -7.72
CA MET A 248 -13.13 -5.77 -8.27
C MET A 248 -13.24 -5.99 -9.78
N ARG A 249 -14.35 -6.56 -10.26
CA ARG A 249 -14.59 -6.73 -11.71
C ARG A 249 -14.62 -5.39 -12.43
N GLY A 250 -15.22 -4.36 -11.83
CA GLY A 250 -15.22 -3.00 -12.36
C GLY A 250 -13.81 -2.44 -12.54
N ILE A 251 -12.95 -2.60 -11.54
CA ILE A 251 -11.54 -2.19 -11.56
C ILE A 251 -10.78 -2.91 -12.68
N LEU A 252 -10.87 -4.24 -12.72
CA LEU A 252 -10.18 -5.05 -13.73
C LEU A 252 -10.62 -4.72 -15.16
N ASN A 253 -11.92 -4.54 -15.36
CA ASN A 253 -12.47 -4.15 -16.66
C ASN A 253 -11.99 -2.75 -17.07
N PHE A 254 -11.91 -1.81 -16.13
CA PHE A 254 -11.35 -0.49 -16.40
C PHE A 254 -9.90 -0.58 -16.90
N TYR A 255 -9.05 -1.31 -16.20
CA TYR A 255 -7.63 -1.45 -16.57
C TYR A 255 -7.46 -2.11 -17.93
N ARG A 256 -8.17 -3.22 -18.18
CA ARG A 256 -8.12 -3.92 -19.48
C ARG A 256 -8.62 -3.07 -20.63
N ASN A 257 -9.74 -2.37 -20.44
CA ASN A 257 -10.29 -1.48 -21.47
C ASN A 257 -9.38 -0.30 -21.77
N ALA A 258 -8.57 0.11 -20.81
CA ALA A 258 -7.54 1.14 -21.00
C ALA A 258 -6.23 0.59 -21.60
N GLY A 259 -6.12 -0.72 -21.81
CA GLY A 259 -4.95 -1.39 -22.40
C GLY A 259 -3.86 -1.78 -21.42
N PHE A 260 -4.10 -1.68 -20.11
CA PHE A 260 -3.16 -2.10 -19.07
C PHE A 260 -3.17 -3.61 -18.84
N GLY A 261 -2.02 -4.17 -18.43
CA GLY A 261 -1.92 -5.53 -17.92
C GLY A 261 -2.37 -5.64 -16.46
N VAL A 262 -2.72 -6.85 -16.06
CA VAL A 262 -3.09 -7.19 -14.68
C VAL A 262 -2.28 -8.38 -14.21
N ALA A 263 -1.68 -8.27 -13.02
CA ALA A 263 -1.01 -9.35 -12.32
C ALA A 263 -1.74 -9.67 -11.01
N LEU A 264 -1.81 -10.96 -10.66
CA LEU A 264 -2.13 -11.38 -9.29
C LEU A 264 -0.83 -11.66 -8.56
N ASP A 265 -0.68 -10.98 -7.43
CA ASP A 265 0.49 -11.02 -6.58
C ASP A 265 0.30 -11.96 -5.38
N ASP A 266 1.42 -12.42 -4.80
CA ASP A 266 1.47 -13.26 -3.59
C ASP A 266 0.68 -14.59 -3.72
N ILE A 267 0.61 -15.20 -4.91
CA ILE A 267 -0.12 -16.46 -5.09
C ILE A 267 0.58 -17.59 -4.32
N GLY A 268 -0.16 -18.12 -3.35
CA GLY A 268 0.31 -19.19 -2.47
C GLY A 268 0.55 -18.76 -1.02
N SER A 269 0.52 -17.47 -0.72
CA SER A 269 0.57 -16.95 0.66
C SER A 269 -0.76 -17.10 1.40
N GLY A 270 -1.88 -17.21 0.67
CA GLY A 270 -3.24 -17.24 1.21
C GLY A 270 -4.07 -18.45 0.74
N TRP A 271 -5.39 -18.39 1.02
CA TRP A 271 -6.34 -19.48 0.74
C TRP A 271 -7.11 -19.29 -0.57
N SER A 272 -7.03 -18.14 -1.21
CA SER A 272 -7.94 -17.73 -2.29
C SER A 272 -7.30 -17.73 -3.69
N GLY A 273 -5.99 -17.92 -3.81
CA GLY A 273 -5.21 -17.73 -5.05
C GLY A 273 -5.79 -18.43 -6.28
N LEU A 274 -6.11 -19.73 -6.20
CA LEU A 274 -6.71 -20.46 -7.32
C LEU A 274 -8.10 -19.96 -7.68
N ASN A 275 -8.88 -19.52 -6.69
CA ASN A 275 -10.20 -18.94 -6.94
C ASN A 275 -10.08 -17.58 -7.64
N MET A 276 -9.09 -16.77 -7.26
CA MET A 276 -8.80 -15.50 -7.92
C MET A 276 -8.32 -15.69 -9.36
N LEU A 277 -7.44 -16.67 -9.62
CA LEU A 277 -7.04 -17.06 -10.97
C LEU A 277 -8.27 -17.38 -11.86
N HIS A 278 -9.17 -18.21 -11.35
CA HIS A 278 -10.40 -18.57 -12.06
C HIS A 278 -11.31 -17.37 -12.32
N LYS A 279 -11.52 -16.51 -11.30
CA LYS A 279 -12.44 -15.38 -11.36
C LYS A 279 -11.92 -14.21 -12.20
N TYR A 280 -10.63 -13.87 -12.03
CA TYR A 280 -10.07 -12.62 -12.54
C TYR A 280 -9.26 -12.80 -13.83
N ARG A 281 -8.81 -14.01 -14.13
CA ARG A 281 -8.07 -14.35 -15.37
C ARG A 281 -6.98 -13.31 -15.69
N PRO A 282 -5.96 -13.18 -14.85
CA PRO A 282 -4.91 -12.16 -15.00
C PRO A 282 -4.01 -12.47 -16.20
N ASP A 283 -3.23 -11.48 -16.63
CA ASP A 283 -2.20 -11.66 -17.65
C ASP A 283 -0.92 -12.29 -17.04
N TYR A 284 -0.67 -11.98 -15.76
CA TYR A 284 0.47 -12.45 -15.00
C TYR A 284 0.04 -13.01 -13.64
N VAL A 285 0.83 -13.94 -13.12
CA VAL A 285 0.75 -14.43 -11.75
C VAL A 285 2.14 -14.43 -11.15
N LYS A 286 2.28 -13.92 -9.92
CA LYS A 286 3.52 -13.92 -9.16
C LYS A 286 3.44 -14.99 -8.07
N ILE A 287 4.36 -15.93 -8.09
CA ILE A 287 4.46 -16.99 -7.08
C ILE A 287 5.21 -16.40 -5.89
N ASP A 288 4.55 -16.40 -4.75
CA ASP A 288 5.03 -15.82 -3.50
C ASP A 288 6.35 -16.45 -3.03
N MET A 289 7.19 -15.60 -2.43
CA MET A 289 8.50 -15.99 -1.90
C MET A 289 8.46 -17.13 -0.89
N ASP A 290 7.38 -17.32 -0.13
CA ASP A 290 7.25 -18.38 0.85
C ASP A 290 7.17 -19.76 0.18
N LEU A 291 6.66 -19.86 -1.05
CA LEU A 291 6.68 -21.06 -1.86
C LEU A 291 8.02 -21.28 -2.58
N VAL A 292 8.73 -20.19 -2.89
CA VAL A 292 10.04 -20.25 -3.58
C VAL A 292 11.18 -20.54 -2.61
N ARG A 293 11.10 -20.06 -1.38
CA ARG A 293 12.10 -20.27 -0.33
C ARG A 293 12.31 -21.79 -0.07
N ASP A 294 13.56 -22.24 -0.07
CA ASP A 294 13.96 -23.64 0.12
C ASP A 294 13.34 -24.62 -0.91
N LEU A 295 12.94 -24.12 -2.10
CA LEU A 295 12.29 -24.92 -3.13
C LEU A 295 13.17 -26.08 -3.62
N ASP A 296 14.48 -25.91 -3.62
CA ASP A 296 15.44 -26.93 -4.02
C ASP A 296 15.51 -28.12 -3.04
N THR A 297 15.13 -27.91 -1.79
CA THR A 297 15.21 -28.91 -0.71
C THR A 297 13.85 -29.45 -0.25
N ASP A 298 12.73 -28.81 -0.62
CA ASP A 298 11.39 -29.21 -0.22
C ASP A 298 10.57 -29.83 -1.38
N PRO A 299 10.46 -31.18 -1.45
CA PRO A 299 9.70 -31.86 -2.51
C PRO A 299 8.21 -31.53 -2.52
N TYR A 300 7.65 -31.12 -1.38
CA TYR A 300 6.23 -30.75 -1.29
C TYR A 300 5.99 -29.40 -1.97
N LYS A 301 6.81 -28.40 -1.66
CA LYS A 301 6.80 -27.10 -2.35
C LYS A 301 7.07 -27.28 -3.86
N GLN A 302 8.03 -28.13 -4.24
CA GLN A 302 8.31 -28.44 -5.66
C GLN A 302 7.05 -28.90 -6.38
N THR A 303 6.28 -29.81 -5.76
CA THR A 303 5.03 -30.31 -6.34
C THR A 303 4.01 -29.19 -6.51
N ILE A 304 3.80 -28.36 -5.48
CA ILE A 304 2.86 -27.22 -5.52
C ILE A 304 3.25 -26.26 -6.62
N VAL A 305 4.48 -25.74 -6.60
CA VAL A 305 4.97 -24.73 -7.55
C VAL A 305 4.90 -25.24 -8.98
N LYS A 306 5.32 -26.50 -9.22
CA LYS A 306 5.24 -27.13 -10.53
C LYS A 306 3.81 -27.13 -11.06
N HIS A 307 2.83 -27.50 -10.25
CA HIS A 307 1.43 -27.54 -10.68
C HIS A 307 0.83 -26.14 -10.85
N LEU A 308 1.21 -25.16 -10.04
CA LEU A 308 0.82 -23.75 -10.24
C LEU A 308 1.32 -23.22 -11.58
N VAL A 309 2.60 -23.48 -11.92
CA VAL A 309 3.16 -23.09 -13.23
C VAL A 309 2.39 -23.76 -14.37
N HIS A 310 2.04 -25.05 -14.26
CA HIS A 310 1.25 -25.73 -15.29
C HIS A 310 -0.15 -25.15 -15.44
N ILE A 311 -0.87 -24.92 -14.32
CA ILE A 311 -2.21 -24.31 -14.34
C ILE A 311 -2.17 -22.94 -15.02
N ALA A 312 -1.19 -22.10 -14.70
CA ALA A 312 -1.06 -20.78 -15.31
C ALA A 312 -0.82 -20.90 -16.82
N LYS A 313 0.10 -21.76 -17.25
CA LYS A 313 0.44 -21.95 -18.68
C LYS A 313 -0.72 -22.50 -19.49
N ASP A 314 -1.45 -23.48 -18.98
CA ASP A 314 -2.61 -24.07 -19.64
C ASP A 314 -3.72 -23.01 -19.87
N ASN A 315 -3.69 -21.92 -19.09
CA ASN A 315 -4.60 -20.80 -19.20
C ASN A 315 -4.00 -19.57 -19.90
N ASN A 316 -2.82 -19.67 -20.51
CA ASN A 316 -2.08 -18.57 -21.15
C ASN A 316 -1.72 -17.43 -20.20
N ILE A 317 -1.58 -17.70 -18.91
CA ILE A 317 -1.15 -16.75 -17.88
C ILE A 317 0.38 -16.85 -17.74
N LYS A 318 1.06 -15.72 -17.71
CA LYS A 318 2.52 -15.65 -17.52
C LYS A 318 2.88 -15.76 -16.05
N VAL A 319 3.94 -16.50 -15.75
CA VAL A 319 4.38 -16.78 -14.38
C VAL A 319 5.65 -16.01 -14.06
N ILE A 320 5.64 -15.29 -12.94
CA ILE A 320 6.80 -14.65 -12.32
C ILE A 320 7.08 -15.41 -11.02
N ALA A 321 8.29 -15.89 -10.81
CA ALA A 321 8.71 -16.45 -9.52
C ALA A 321 9.47 -15.38 -8.73
N GLU A 322 9.05 -15.15 -7.48
CA GLU A 322 9.57 -14.10 -6.63
C GLU A 322 10.48 -14.62 -5.52
N GLY A 323 11.22 -13.71 -4.90
CA GLY A 323 12.01 -13.98 -3.71
C GLY A 323 13.15 -14.98 -3.92
N ILE A 324 13.63 -15.18 -5.16
CA ILE A 324 14.73 -16.10 -5.48
C ILE A 324 16.01 -15.58 -4.81
N GLU A 325 16.60 -16.37 -3.92
CA GLU A 325 17.83 -15.99 -3.20
C GLU A 325 18.99 -16.96 -3.48
N THR A 326 18.72 -18.18 -3.95
CA THR A 326 19.74 -19.20 -4.20
C THR A 326 19.73 -19.71 -5.64
N GLU A 327 20.89 -20.18 -6.10
CA GLU A 327 21.02 -20.84 -7.42
C GLU A 327 20.15 -22.11 -7.50
N GLY A 328 20.02 -22.84 -6.38
CA GLY A 328 19.19 -24.04 -6.31
C GLY A 328 17.72 -23.77 -6.59
N GLU A 329 17.15 -22.74 -5.94
CA GLU A 329 15.78 -22.28 -6.20
C GLU A 329 15.60 -21.89 -7.67
N PHE A 330 16.54 -21.12 -8.21
CA PHE A 330 16.50 -20.68 -9.61
C PHE A 330 16.51 -21.86 -10.60
N GLU A 331 17.39 -22.85 -10.43
CA GLU A 331 17.49 -24.01 -11.35
C GLU A 331 16.21 -24.88 -11.31
N ILE A 332 15.57 -25.05 -10.14
CA ILE A 332 14.28 -25.73 -10.04
C ILE A 332 13.20 -24.99 -10.82
N LEU A 333 13.07 -23.67 -10.60
CA LEU A 333 12.09 -22.83 -11.30
C LEU A 333 12.31 -22.82 -12.82
N LYS A 334 13.55 -22.77 -13.25
CA LYS A 334 13.96 -22.91 -14.65
C LYS A 334 13.56 -24.27 -15.23
N SER A 335 13.72 -25.37 -14.47
CA SER A 335 13.29 -26.70 -14.89
C SER A 335 11.78 -26.82 -15.10
N TYR A 336 10.99 -26.02 -14.40
CA TYR A 336 9.53 -25.91 -14.57
C TYR A 336 9.15 -25.00 -15.74
N ASN A 337 10.14 -24.37 -16.38
CA ASN A 337 9.95 -23.49 -17.51
C ASN A 337 9.14 -22.22 -17.14
N THR A 338 9.39 -21.67 -15.93
CA THR A 338 8.81 -20.41 -15.46
C THR A 338 9.16 -19.30 -16.46
N ASP A 339 8.23 -18.35 -16.69
CA ASP A 339 8.42 -17.33 -17.73
C ASP A 339 9.39 -16.23 -17.27
N PHE A 340 9.31 -15.81 -15.97
CA PHE A 340 10.08 -14.70 -15.43
C PHE A 340 10.57 -14.96 -14.01
N TYR A 341 11.62 -14.27 -13.61
CA TYR A 341 12.37 -14.49 -12.39
C TYR A 341 12.65 -13.16 -11.68
N GLN A 342 12.42 -13.09 -10.37
CA GLN A 342 12.69 -11.94 -9.53
C GLN A 342 13.24 -12.40 -8.18
N GLY A 343 14.27 -11.71 -7.65
CA GLY A 343 14.81 -12.05 -6.35
C GLY A 343 16.19 -11.43 -6.09
N PHE A 344 16.64 -11.56 -4.85
CA PHE A 344 17.91 -10.96 -4.41
C PHE A 344 19.14 -11.68 -5.00
N LEU A 345 18.99 -12.92 -5.44
CA LEU A 345 20.02 -13.61 -6.22
C LEU A 345 20.35 -12.80 -7.48
N LEU A 346 19.33 -12.31 -8.17
CA LEU A 346 19.47 -11.59 -9.43
C LEU A 346 19.79 -10.12 -9.18
N GLN A 347 18.88 -9.40 -8.51
CA GLN A 347 19.08 -7.99 -8.16
C GLN A 347 18.14 -7.54 -7.04
N LYS A 348 18.65 -6.76 -6.09
CA LYS A 348 17.84 -6.10 -5.06
C LYS A 348 17.14 -4.86 -5.61
N PRO A 349 16.01 -4.44 -5.02
CA PRO A 349 15.41 -3.14 -5.33
C PRO A 349 16.42 -2.01 -5.13
N ALA A 350 16.50 -1.12 -6.10
CA ALA A 350 17.42 0.02 -6.04
C ALA A 350 16.79 1.27 -6.67
N LEU A 351 17.30 2.44 -6.29
CA LEU A 351 17.02 3.68 -6.98
C LEU A 351 17.85 3.69 -8.29
N PHE A 352 17.16 3.82 -9.42
CA PHE A 352 17.83 3.92 -10.71
C PHE A 352 17.91 5.39 -11.13
N GLU A 353 19.07 6.00 -10.97
CA GLU A 353 19.34 7.37 -11.46
C GLU A 353 19.79 7.40 -12.91
N SER A 354 20.35 6.35 -13.46
CA SER A 354 20.59 6.02 -14.88
C SER A 354 21.55 4.84 -15.00
N ASN A 355 21.29 3.96 -15.95
CA ASN A 355 22.09 2.79 -16.36
C ASN A 355 22.16 1.65 -15.32
N VAL A 356 21.47 0.55 -15.61
CA VAL A 356 21.92 -0.77 -15.15
C VAL A 356 23.34 -0.90 -15.67
N SER A 357 24.34 -0.93 -14.78
CA SER A 357 25.72 -1.05 -15.23
C SER A 357 25.87 -2.37 -15.98
N ASP A 358 26.53 -2.36 -17.12
CA ASP A 358 26.90 -3.56 -17.86
C ASP A 358 27.60 -4.59 -16.96
N GLU A 359 28.35 -4.13 -15.95
CA GLU A 359 29.01 -4.95 -14.96
C GLU A 359 28.08 -5.87 -14.16
N ARG A 360 26.91 -5.37 -13.74
CA ARG A 360 25.96 -6.17 -12.97
C ARG A 360 25.25 -7.23 -13.82
N THR A 361 24.95 -6.89 -15.07
CA THR A 361 24.42 -7.84 -16.05
C THR A 361 25.42 -8.95 -16.29
N ILE A 362 26.71 -8.63 -16.41
CA ILE A 362 27.80 -9.63 -16.56
C ILE A 362 27.93 -10.54 -15.32
N GLU A 363 27.82 -9.96 -14.11
CA GLU A 363 27.87 -10.74 -12.87
C GLU A 363 26.74 -11.76 -12.80
N ILE A 364 25.51 -11.36 -13.14
CA ILE A 364 24.34 -12.25 -13.21
C ILE A 364 24.55 -13.35 -14.25
N ASP A 365 25.05 -13.00 -15.43
CA ASP A 365 25.38 -13.97 -16.49
C ASP A 365 26.43 -15.01 -16.03
N ASN A 366 27.42 -14.59 -15.26
CA ASN A 366 28.43 -15.51 -14.71
C ASN A 366 27.83 -16.48 -13.70
N ILE A 367 26.94 -16.02 -12.81
CA ILE A 367 26.20 -16.88 -11.87
C ILE A 367 25.42 -17.95 -12.64
N LEU A 368 24.71 -17.56 -13.70
CA LEU A 368 23.89 -18.45 -14.51
C LEU A 368 24.69 -19.50 -15.32
N ARG A 369 25.91 -19.15 -15.70
CA ARG A 369 26.82 -20.05 -16.42
C ARG A 369 27.61 -20.96 -15.49
N GLY A 370 27.45 -20.82 -14.16
CA GLY A 370 28.27 -21.55 -13.17
C GLY A 370 29.76 -21.17 -13.23
N ILE A 371 30.07 -19.99 -13.74
CA ILE A 371 31.44 -19.46 -13.81
C ILE A 371 31.66 -18.69 -12.50
N LYS A 372 32.51 -19.26 -11.64
CA LYS A 372 32.98 -18.61 -10.41
C LYS A 372 34.05 -17.60 -10.71
#